data_e5d0d1ffee3691e018ed60ca31d4151a
#
_entry.id   e5d0d1ffee3691e018ed60ca31d4151a
#
_cell.length_a   1.000
_cell.length_b   1.000
_cell.length_c   1.000
_cell.angle_alpha   90.00
_cell.angle_beta   90.00
_cell.angle_gamma   90.00
#
_symmetry.space_group_name_H-M   'P 1'
#
loop_
_entity.id
_entity.type
_entity.pdbx_description
1 polymer ?
#
loop_
_entity_poly.entity_id
_entity_poly.type
_entity_poly.pdbx_seq_one_letter_code
_entity_poly.pdbx_strand_id
1 'polypeptide(L)'
;MKNIALLIAGGSGNRMHQDIPKQFITVHERPVIVYTMEAFQNHPEIDAIAVVCIEGWEQVLLAYAKQFNITKLQYVVKGGKNGQDSIRNGVYELEKHFDKDDIVLIHDAIRPMVSAEVISDCIAKTRKYGDAITVIPCAEAMMQTEDGATSCGSYPRDNLKRTQTP
;
A
#
# COMPACT_ATOMS: atom_id res chain seq x y z
N MET A 1 12.92 -9.31 -14.71
CA MET A 1 12.29 -9.11 -13.36
C MET A 1 11.87 -7.66 -13.26
N LYS A 2 10.58 -7.42 -13.22
CA LYS A 2 9.97 -6.09 -13.07
C LYS A 2 9.59 -5.82 -11.62
N ASN A 3 9.43 -4.55 -11.27
CA ASN A 3 8.96 -4.14 -9.95
C ASN A 3 7.64 -3.37 -10.12
N ILE A 4 6.57 -3.87 -9.56
CA ILE A 4 5.22 -3.35 -9.71
C ILE A 4 4.74 -2.78 -8.37
N ALA A 5 4.31 -1.53 -8.34
CA ALA A 5 3.64 -0.96 -7.18
C ALA A 5 2.15 -1.27 -7.22
N LEU A 6 1.64 -1.99 -6.22
CA LEU A 6 0.23 -2.27 -6.01
C LEU A 6 -0.30 -1.37 -4.88
N LEU A 7 -1.00 -0.31 -5.24
CA LEU A 7 -1.53 0.67 -4.31
C LEU A 7 -2.95 0.31 -3.88
N ILE A 8 -3.18 0.18 -2.58
CA ILE A 8 -4.47 -0.22 -2.03
C ILE A 8 -5.30 1.01 -1.68
N ALA A 9 -6.30 1.28 -2.49
CA ALA A 9 -7.25 2.39 -2.39
C ALA A 9 -8.72 1.92 -2.31
N GLY A 10 -8.97 0.66 -1.95
CA GLY A 10 -10.32 0.06 -1.92
C GLY A 10 -11.15 0.40 -0.67
N GLY A 11 -10.56 1.04 0.34
CA GLY A 11 -11.24 1.37 1.59
C GLY A 11 -12.19 2.55 1.47
N SER A 12 -13.41 2.43 2.00
CA SER A 12 -14.44 3.49 2.02
C SER A 12 -14.14 4.65 2.99
N GLY A 13 -13.22 4.45 3.95
CA GLY A 13 -12.86 5.51 4.92
C GLY A 13 -13.97 5.91 5.90
N ASN A 14 -14.94 5.02 6.18
CA ASN A 14 -16.14 5.26 7.00
C ASN A 14 -15.89 5.98 8.34
N ARG A 15 -14.67 5.91 8.88
CA ARG A 15 -14.28 6.60 10.12
C ARG A 15 -14.20 8.14 10.00
N MET A 16 -14.16 8.67 8.78
CA MET A 16 -14.01 10.11 8.56
C MET A 16 -15.33 10.84 8.33
N HIS A 17 -16.48 10.12 8.28
CA HIS A 17 -17.83 10.69 8.08
C HIS A 17 -17.91 11.72 6.93
N GLN A 18 -17.19 11.46 5.82
CA GLN A 18 -17.18 12.31 4.64
C GLN A 18 -17.71 11.53 3.44
N ASP A 19 -18.39 12.23 2.52
CA ASP A 19 -18.93 11.65 1.28
C ASP A 19 -17.81 11.30 0.28
N ILE A 20 -16.62 11.90 0.42
CA ILE A 20 -15.46 11.64 -0.43
C ILE A 20 -14.55 10.62 0.27
N PRO A 21 -14.19 9.50 -0.40
CA PRO A 21 -13.23 8.55 0.16
C PRO A 21 -11.89 9.23 0.48
N LYS A 22 -11.31 8.88 1.63
CA LYS A 22 -10.12 9.57 2.20
C LYS A 22 -8.94 9.71 1.24
N GLN A 23 -8.75 8.74 0.34
CA GLN A 23 -7.67 8.75 -0.66
C GLN A 23 -7.86 9.84 -1.74
N PHE A 24 -9.08 10.32 -1.92
CA PHE A 24 -9.43 11.39 -2.87
C PHE A 24 -9.61 12.76 -2.21
N ILE A 25 -9.42 12.85 -0.89
CA ILE A 25 -9.39 14.15 -0.20
C ILE A 25 -8.21 14.96 -0.73
N THR A 26 -8.49 16.22 -1.04
CA THR A 26 -7.51 17.15 -1.63
C THR A 26 -6.72 17.87 -0.54
N VAL A 27 -5.42 17.88 -0.69
CA VAL A 27 -4.46 18.66 0.11
C VAL A 27 -3.63 19.49 -0.88
N HIS A 28 -3.59 20.80 -0.70
CA HIS A 28 -2.92 21.72 -1.64
C HIS A 28 -3.29 21.45 -3.11
N GLU A 29 -4.60 21.41 -3.39
CA GLU A 29 -5.16 21.22 -4.74
C GLU A 29 -4.87 19.85 -5.38
N ARG A 30 -4.37 18.88 -4.61
CA ARG A 30 -3.98 17.56 -5.12
C ARG A 30 -4.52 16.46 -4.21
N PRO A 31 -5.21 15.44 -4.74
CA PRO A 31 -5.68 14.30 -3.95
C PRO A 31 -4.54 13.53 -3.29
N VAL A 32 -4.75 13.02 -2.08
CA VAL A 32 -3.72 12.27 -1.34
C VAL A 32 -3.15 11.11 -2.14
N ILE A 33 -4.00 10.36 -2.85
CA ILE A 33 -3.57 9.24 -3.70
C ILE A 33 -2.58 9.66 -4.79
N VAL A 34 -2.67 10.90 -5.30
CA VAL A 34 -1.76 11.40 -6.34
C VAL A 34 -0.34 11.54 -5.79
N TYR A 35 -0.18 12.07 -4.57
CA TYR A 35 1.13 12.15 -3.93
C TYR A 35 1.76 10.75 -3.77
N THR A 36 0.96 9.76 -3.37
CA THR A 36 1.44 8.37 -3.26
C THR A 36 1.82 7.83 -4.64
N MET A 37 0.97 8.00 -5.65
CA MET A 37 1.30 7.55 -7.01
C MET A 37 2.57 8.22 -7.55
N GLU A 38 2.79 9.52 -7.28
CA GLU A 38 4.00 10.24 -7.70
C GLU A 38 5.27 9.68 -7.07
N ALA A 39 5.24 9.24 -5.82
CA ALA A 39 6.40 8.61 -5.20
C ALA A 39 6.87 7.38 -5.98
N PHE A 40 5.94 6.54 -6.44
CA PHE A 40 6.25 5.37 -7.26
C PHE A 40 6.47 5.71 -8.75
N GLN A 41 5.75 6.69 -9.30
CA GLN A 41 5.95 7.19 -10.66
C GLN A 41 7.38 7.68 -10.89
N ASN A 42 7.91 8.43 -9.91
CA ASN A 42 9.23 9.04 -10.01
C ASN A 42 10.38 8.10 -9.59
N HIS A 43 10.06 6.93 -9.03
CA HIS A 43 11.07 5.97 -8.61
C HIS A 43 11.65 5.23 -9.83
N PRO A 44 12.99 5.22 -10.02
CA PRO A 44 13.61 4.65 -11.23
C PRO A 44 13.44 3.13 -11.34
N GLU A 45 13.36 2.40 -10.22
CA GLU A 45 13.23 0.94 -10.22
C GLU A 45 11.78 0.45 -10.33
N ILE A 46 10.77 1.32 -10.33
CA ILE A 46 9.38 0.93 -10.50
C ILE A 46 9.00 0.94 -11.99
N ASP A 47 8.54 -0.18 -12.50
CA ASP A 47 8.18 -0.37 -13.91
C ASP A 47 6.70 -0.08 -14.19
N ALA A 48 5.83 -0.40 -13.25
CA ALA A 48 4.38 -0.25 -13.38
C ALA A 48 3.71 0.08 -12.05
N ILE A 49 2.54 0.71 -12.12
CA ILE A 49 1.65 0.96 -10.99
C ILE A 49 0.31 0.30 -11.29
N ALA A 50 -0.22 -0.42 -10.32
CA ALA A 50 -1.60 -0.89 -10.29
C ALA A 50 -2.29 -0.28 -9.06
N VAL A 51 -3.55 0.10 -9.18
CA VAL A 51 -4.33 0.63 -8.07
C VAL A 51 -5.58 -0.22 -7.87
N VAL A 52 -5.75 -0.74 -6.66
CA VAL A 52 -7.01 -1.35 -6.26
C VAL A 52 -7.92 -0.23 -5.75
N CYS A 53 -8.90 0.15 -6.57
CA CYS A 53 -9.74 1.33 -6.36
C CYS A 53 -11.08 0.95 -5.70
N ILE A 54 -11.62 1.85 -4.89
CA ILE A 54 -13.00 1.77 -4.40
C ILE A 54 -13.96 1.87 -5.58
N GLU A 55 -15.02 1.07 -5.56
CA GLU A 55 -16.04 1.03 -6.61
C GLU A 55 -16.67 2.40 -6.86
N GLY A 56 -16.81 2.75 -8.13
CA GLY A 56 -17.41 4.00 -8.60
C GLY A 56 -16.43 5.19 -8.70
N TRP A 57 -15.17 5.00 -8.26
CA TRP A 57 -14.14 6.05 -8.32
C TRP A 57 -13.03 5.79 -9.35
N GLU A 58 -13.15 4.72 -10.13
CA GLU A 58 -12.14 4.31 -11.11
C GLU A 58 -11.92 5.39 -12.19
N GLN A 59 -13.01 5.99 -12.68
CA GLN A 59 -12.92 7.06 -13.70
C GLN A 59 -12.29 8.34 -13.13
N VAL A 60 -12.60 8.66 -11.87
CA VAL A 60 -11.99 9.80 -11.16
C VAL A 60 -10.50 9.58 -10.99
N LEU A 61 -10.09 8.36 -10.59
CA LEU A 61 -8.69 7.99 -10.47
C LEU A 61 -7.95 8.12 -11.81
N LEU A 62 -8.52 7.61 -12.89
CA LEU A 62 -7.93 7.72 -14.24
C LEU A 62 -7.81 9.17 -14.70
N ALA A 63 -8.81 10.01 -14.40
CA ALA A 63 -8.76 11.44 -14.70
C ALA A 63 -7.60 12.13 -13.96
N TYR A 64 -7.42 11.84 -12.67
CA TYR A 64 -6.28 12.35 -11.90
C TYR A 64 -4.94 11.82 -12.41
N ALA A 65 -4.85 10.53 -12.73
CA ALA A 65 -3.62 9.96 -13.28
C ALA A 65 -3.20 10.68 -14.58
N LYS A 66 -4.16 10.98 -15.44
CA LYS A 66 -3.93 11.78 -16.66
C LYS A 66 -3.54 13.22 -16.34
N GLN A 67 -4.27 13.90 -15.45
CA GLN A 67 -4.03 15.28 -15.06
C GLN A 67 -2.62 15.48 -14.47
N PHE A 68 -2.17 14.54 -13.66
CA PHE A 68 -0.88 14.60 -12.96
C PHE A 68 0.23 13.77 -13.62
N ASN A 69 0.01 13.35 -14.87
CA ASN A 69 1.00 12.63 -15.69
C ASN A 69 1.56 11.36 -15.03
N ILE A 70 0.68 10.56 -14.41
CA ILE A 70 1.06 9.26 -13.82
C ILE A 70 1.06 8.21 -14.94
N THR A 71 2.14 8.16 -15.70
CA THR A 71 2.26 7.33 -16.91
C THR A 71 2.50 5.85 -16.62
N LYS A 72 3.01 5.50 -15.43
CA LYS A 72 3.23 4.11 -15.00
C LYS A 72 1.95 3.42 -14.53
N LEU A 73 0.82 4.14 -14.34
CA LEU A 73 -0.45 3.51 -14.00
C LEU A 73 -0.97 2.70 -15.18
N GLN A 74 -0.93 1.38 -15.07
CA GLN A 74 -1.33 0.45 -16.12
C GLN A 74 -2.64 -0.28 -15.79
N TYR A 75 -2.93 -0.53 -14.51
CA TYR A 75 -4.08 -1.32 -14.09
C TYR A 75 -4.85 -0.63 -12.97
N VAL A 76 -6.18 -0.60 -13.13
CA VAL A 76 -7.12 -0.21 -12.09
C VAL A 76 -8.03 -1.40 -11.81
N VAL A 77 -7.97 -1.89 -10.58
CA VAL A 77 -8.63 -3.12 -10.14
C VAL A 77 -9.71 -2.76 -9.13
N LYS A 78 -10.85 -3.43 -9.19
CA LYS A 78 -11.94 -3.22 -8.24
C LYS A 78 -11.56 -3.72 -6.85
N GLY A 79 -11.86 -2.94 -5.82
CA GLY A 79 -11.69 -3.32 -4.42
C GLY A 79 -12.52 -4.54 -4.01
N GLY A 80 -12.08 -5.23 -2.96
CA GLY A 80 -12.79 -6.33 -2.33
C GLY A 80 -13.63 -5.89 -1.14
N LYS A 81 -14.27 -6.85 -0.46
CA LYS A 81 -15.10 -6.61 0.72
C LYS A 81 -14.32 -6.07 1.93
N ASN A 82 -13.04 -6.35 1.98
CA ASN A 82 -12.11 -5.92 3.02
C ASN A 82 -10.72 -5.69 2.42
N GLY A 83 -9.75 -5.28 3.25
CA GLY A 83 -8.39 -5.00 2.80
C GLY A 83 -7.68 -6.21 2.20
N GLN A 84 -7.85 -7.39 2.81
CA GLN A 84 -7.24 -8.63 2.32
C GLN A 84 -7.80 -9.06 0.97
N ASP A 85 -9.13 -8.94 0.77
CA ASP A 85 -9.75 -9.23 -0.52
C ASP A 85 -9.29 -8.24 -1.60
N SER A 86 -9.09 -6.97 -1.23
CA SER A 86 -8.57 -5.96 -2.13
C SER A 86 -7.15 -6.29 -2.60
N ILE A 87 -6.26 -6.67 -1.67
CA ILE A 87 -4.90 -7.12 -1.99
C ILE A 87 -4.97 -8.34 -2.92
N ARG A 88 -5.78 -9.34 -2.58
CA ARG A 88 -5.96 -10.56 -3.40
C ARG A 88 -6.40 -10.23 -4.82
N ASN A 89 -7.42 -9.37 -4.98
CA ASN A 89 -7.90 -8.95 -6.30
C ASN A 89 -6.77 -8.30 -7.11
N GLY A 90 -5.99 -7.43 -6.48
CA GLY A 90 -4.84 -6.77 -7.11
C GLY A 90 -3.78 -7.77 -7.55
N VAL A 91 -3.36 -8.68 -6.67
CA VAL A 91 -2.34 -9.68 -6.99
C VAL A 91 -2.80 -10.60 -8.12
N TYR A 92 -4.03 -11.11 -8.07
CA TYR A 92 -4.56 -12.00 -9.14
C TYR A 92 -4.73 -11.28 -10.48
N GLU A 93 -4.97 -9.96 -10.47
CA GLU A 93 -4.94 -9.20 -11.73
C GLU A 93 -3.51 -9.13 -12.29
N LEU A 94 -2.52 -8.84 -11.42
CA LEU A 94 -1.13 -8.75 -11.84
C LEU A 94 -0.57 -10.09 -12.36
N GLU A 95 -0.97 -11.24 -11.79
CA GLU A 95 -0.59 -12.57 -12.29
C GLU A 95 -0.92 -12.81 -13.76
N LYS A 96 -1.91 -12.11 -14.30
CA LYS A 96 -2.31 -12.24 -15.72
C LYS A 96 -1.36 -11.51 -16.68
N HIS A 97 -0.54 -10.59 -16.16
CA HIS A 97 0.22 -9.62 -16.97
C HIS A 97 1.71 -9.63 -16.68
N PHE A 98 2.12 -10.20 -15.56
CA PHE A 98 3.50 -10.20 -15.08
C PHE A 98 3.98 -11.60 -14.76
N ASP A 99 5.29 -11.78 -14.76
CA ASP A 99 5.92 -13.07 -14.46
C ASP A 99 5.93 -13.33 -12.94
N LYS A 100 5.91 -14.61 -12.57
CA LYS A 100 5.95 -15.05 -11.17
C LYS A 100 7.21 -14.61 -10.40
N ASP A 101 8.27 -14.28 -11.12
CA ASP A 101 9.54 -13.81 -10.56
C ASP A 101 9.60 -12.29 -10.44
N ASP A 102 8.54 -11.57 -10.89
CA ASP A 102 8.44 -10.12 -10.74
C ASP A 102 8.07 -9.74 -9.29
N ILE A 103 8.54 -8.58 -8.84
CA ILE A 103 8.34 -8.10 -7.47
C ILE A 103 7.09 -7.22 -7.41
N VAL A 104 6.20 -7.51 -6.48
CA VAL A 104 5.03 -6.69 -6.18
C VAL A 104 5.21 -5.99 -4.84
N LEU A 105 5.24 -4.66 -4.87
CA LEU A 105 5.27 -3.80 -3.68
C LEU A 105 3.84 -3.39 -3.32
N ILE A 106 3.32 -3.93 -2.23
CA ILE A 106 1.98 -3.61 -1.74
C ILE A 106 2.06 -2.43 -0.79
N HIS A 107 1.33 -1.35 -1.10
CA HIS A 107 1.39 -0.10 -0.34
C HIS A 107 0.02 0.55 -0.17
N ASP A 108 -0.21 1.21 0.97
CA ASP A 108 -1.45 1.94 1.23
C ASP A 108 -1.49 3.25 0.41
N ALA A 109 -2.51 3.43 -0.43
CA ALA A 109 -2.66 4.61 -1.29
C ALA A 109 -2.79 5.95 -0.52
N ILE A 110 -3.07 5.89 0.78
CA ILE A 110 -3.19 7.08 1.66
C ILE A 110 -1.91 7.40 2.45
N ARG A 111 -0.79 6.78 2.10
CA ARG A 111 0.49 7.00 2.79
C ARG A 111 1.53 7.60 1.83
N PRO A 112 1.46 8.93 1.62
CA PRO A 112 2.25 9.61 0.60
C PRO A 112 3.71 9.86 1.00
N MET A 113 4.08 9.59 2.25
CA MET A 113 5.40 9.94 2.79
C MET A 113 6.44 8.82 2.63
N VAL A 114 6.17 7.81 1.81
CA VAL A 114 7.14 6.77 1.49
C VAL A 114 8.34 7.37 0.76
N SER A 115 9.55 7.14 1.30
CA SER A 115 10.76 7.65 0.66
C SER A 115 11.29 6.70 -0.42
N ALA A 116 12.06 7.24 -1.36
CA ALA A 116 12.70 6.45 -2.41
C ALA A 116 13.65 5.39 -1.83
N GLU A 117 14.34 5.71 -0.74
CA GLU A 117 15.26 4.78 -0.06
C GLU A 117 14.52 3.56 0.49
N VAL A 118 13.32 3.74 1.07
CA VAL A 118 12.50 2.63 1.58
C VAL A 118 12.03 1.74 0.43
N ILE A 119 11.62 2.32 -0.70
CA ILE A 119 11.22 1.56 -1.89
C ILE A 119 12.41 0.72 -2.40
N SER A 120 13.58 1.35 -2.61
CA SER A 120 14.79 0.65 -3.06
C SER A 120 15.24 -0.45 -2.10
N ASP A 121 15.22 -0.18 -0.78
CA ASP A 121 15.62 -1.15 0.24
C ASP A 121 14.69 -2.38 0.27
N CYS A 122 13.37 -2.17 0.15
CA CYS A 122 12.40 -3.27 0.03
C CYS A 122 12.67 -4.12 -1.22
N ILE A 123 12.92 -3.49 -2.39
CA ILE A 123 13.23 -4.22 -3.63
C ILE A 123 14.52 -5.04 -3.46
N ALA A 124 15.59 -4.41 -2.94
CA ALA A 124 16.87 -5.08 -2.75
C ALA A 124 16.79 -6.25 -1.76
N LYS A 125 16.04 -6.08 -0.66
CA LYS A 125 15.84 -7.14 0.33
C LYS A 125 14.97 -8.27 -0.20
N THR A 126 13.91 -7.96 -0.96
CA THR A 126 13.08 -8.98 -1.60
C THR A 126 13.90 -9.83 -2.58
N ARG A 127 14.74 -9.21 -3.40
CA ARG A 127 15.65 -9.93 -4.30
C ARG A 127 16.62 -10.86 -3.56
N LYS A 128 17.06 -10.47 -2.36
CA LYS A 128 18.06 -11.22 -1.59
C LYS A 128 17.43 -12.31 -0.72
N TYR A 129 16.27 -12.06 -0.13
CA TYR A 129 15.68 -12.89 0.92
C TYR A 129 14.34 -13.53 0.53
N GLY A 130 13.75 -13.18 -0.62
CA GLY A 130 12.45 -13.67 -1.10
C GLY A 130 11.29 -12.74 -0.78
N ASP A 131 11.30 -12.10 0.39
CA ASP A 131 10.32 -11.09 0.76
C ASP A 131 10.94 -10.00 1.65
N ALA A 132 10.20 -8.91 1.83
CA ALA A 132 10.55 -7.82 2.75
C ALA A 132 9.29 -7.15 3.28
N ILE A 133 9.31 -6.78 4.56
CA ILE A 133 8.23 -6.02 5.20
C ILE A 133 8.81 -4.85 5.98
N THR A 134 8.18 -3.69 5.85
CA THR A 134 8.57 -2.51 6.61
C THR A 134 8.09 -2.62 8.05
N VAL A 135 8.99 -2.35 8.99
CA VAL A 135 8.72 -2.44 10.41
C VAL A 135 9.36 -1.29 11.17
N ILE A 136 8.79 -0.95 12.32
CA ILE A 136 9.40 -0.06 13.30
C ILE A 136 9.60 -0.79 14.62
N PRO A 137 10.53 -0.33 15.50
CA PRO A 137 10.67 -0.87 16.83
C PRO A 137 9.34 -0.81 17.60
N CYS A 138 9.04 -1.84 18.40
CA CYS A 138 7.90 -1.82 19.30
C CYS A 138 8.23 -0.96 20.52
N ALA A 139 7.57 0.18 20.65
CA ALA A 139 7.73 1.09 21.78
C ALA A 139 6.77 0.77 22.93
N GLU A 140 5.67 0.08 22.63
CA GLU A 140 4.62 -0.27 23.58
C GLU A 140 5.05 -1.47 24.44
N ALA A 141 4.57 -1.51 25.69
CA ALA A 141 4.64 -2.71 26.54
C ALA A 141 3.59 -3.72 26.05
N MET A 142 4.04 -4.94 25.72
CA MET A 142 3.17 -6.00 25.22
C MET A 142 2.96 -7.05 26.30
N MET A 143 1.69 -7.37 26.58
CA MET A 143 1.27 -8.38 27.53
C MET A 143 0.52 -9.49 26.79
N GLN A 144 0.78 -10.71 27.21
CA GLN A 144 0.02 -11.88 26.75
C GLN A 144 -1.23 -12.04 27.59
N THR A 145 -2.35 -12.33 26.96
CA THR A 145 -3.62 -12.62 27.62
C THR A 145 -4.33 -13.78 26.91
N GLU A 146 -5.04 -14.60 27.66
CA GLU A 146 -5.88 -15.68 27.13
C GLU A 146 -7.37 -15.30 27.17
N ASP A 147 -7.76 -14.44 28.10
CA ASP A 147 -9.15 -14.05 28.37
C ASP A 147 -9.47 -12.59 27.96
N GLY A 148 -8.46 -11.83 27.52
CA GLY A 148 -8.58 -10.41 27.20
C GLY A 148 -8.69 -9.47 28.40
N ALA A 149 -8.71 -9.99 29.63
CA ALA A 149 -8.90 -9.25 30.88
C ALA A 149 -7.70 -9.35 31.81
N THR A 150 -7.08 -10.54 31.90
CA THR A 150 -5.93 -10.80 32.77
C THR A 150 -4.67 -11.05 31.94
N SER A 151 -3.52 -10.74 32.51
CA SER A 151 -2.22 -11.02 31.89
C SER A 151 -1.66 -12.34 32.38
N CYS A 152 -1.23 -13.21 31.46
CA CYS A 152 -0.55 -14.45 31.73
C CYS A 152 0.96 -14.42 31.42
N GLY A 153 1.47 -13.31 30.83
CA GLY A 153 2.88 -13.14 30.50
C GLY A 153 3.20 -11.82 29.84
N SER A 154 4.48 -11.60 29.56
CA SER A 154 4.96 -10.43 28.82
C SER A 154 5.92 -10.85 27.71
N TYR A 155 5.98 -10.03 26.64
CA TYR A 155 6.96 -10.21 25.59
C TYR A 155 8.09 -9.18 25.72
N PRO A 156 9.37 -9.58 25.64
CA PRO A 156 10.48 -8.64 25.56
C PRO A 156 10.36 -7.76 24.33
N ARG A 157 10.30 -6.44 24.50
CA ARG A 157 10.12 -5.46 23.40
C ARG A 157 11.20 -5.57 22.33
N ASP A 158 12.42 -5.92 22.71
CA ASP A 158 13.55 -6.02 21.78
C ASP A 158 13.36 -7.11 20.73
N ASN A 159 12.53 -8.10 21.01
CA ASN A 159 12.16 -9.18 20.08
C ASN A 159 10.94 -8.87 19.24
N LEU A 160 10.31 -7.73 19.44
CA LEU A 160 9.08 -7.33 18.74
C LEU A 160 9.34 -6.18 17.77
N LYS A 161 8.74 -6.28 16.60
CA LYS A 161 8.68 -5.21 15.62
C LYS A 161 7.21 -4.98 15.24
N ARG A 162 6.83 -3.74 15.13
CA ARG A 162 5.49 -3.39 14.63
C ARG A 162 5.55 -3.22 13.12
N THR A 163 4.72 -3.98 12.39
CA THR A 163 4.57 -3.78 10.94
C THR A 163 3.94 -2.42 10.68
N GLN A 164 4.51 -1.67 9.78
CA GLN A 164 4.07 -0.32 9.49
C GLN A 164 4.30 -0.02 8.02
N THR A 165 3.22 0.29 7.28
CA THR A 165 3.33 0.87 5.95
C THR A 165 3.89 2.30 6.11
N PRO A 166 4.93 2.66 5.39
CA PRO A 166 5.58 3.97 5.48
C PRO A 166 4.66 5.14 5.20
#